data_aee40f0cd7b3ef0163f9f9c0381b0e75
#
_entry.id   aee40f0cd7b3ef0163f9f9c0381b0e75
#
_cell.length_a   1.000
_cell.length_b   1.000
_cell.length_c   1.000
_cell.angle_alpha   90.00
_cell.angle_beta   90.00
_cell.angle_gamma   90.00
#
_symmetry.space_group_name_H-M   'P 1'
#
loop_
_entity.id
_entity.type
_entity.pdbx_description
1 polymer ?
#
loop_
_entity_poly.entity_id
_entity_poly.type
_entity_poly.pdbx_seq_one_letter_code
_entity_poly.pdbx_strand_id
1 'polypeptide(L)'
;MNIHVVIIMVLFLAVTIGVGIYFSKRTKNSNEYWVGSNVGPWVTAISYVGTYYSTVALVGGPSSTYQYGLGYGIWQVAGTTWLFGLLPFLIMAVPMKKMSSRLGTVTVPGWLSARYGSDMIKLVSGALVAILMIPYGTTIIKATGVLMETIAGIPYFWGITICTLAVAAYMYCAGYLAVVTNDTIQGWIMLVGALLIVPIAMAKVGGVSGLLTKLHEIDPKLLEIPGNLKPLNFISLAFVWGLICWGQPQLLSRFYSIRSSRDLGVTMVVVCVFTTLMASGFHANGLLARAIYGNEFMTATDQVIPTLATEMLPEFLAAIFIAAALSASLSTLSSTGLVAGSAVAKDIYEDIICKKAGKRLDEKRSLSFSKRCTLVTVLISYVFAIWAPAGVFTLATLSQGTIAACFTGTILWSVYWKRGTKEGCLVSMISGIVTTLVWYIIGQPFCHPYLPGVVVSIITFPIASLLSPKPDPALVAKAFGLKPSLEK
;
A
#
# COMPACT_ATOMS: atom_id res chain seq x y z
N MET A 1 -10.39 -10.02 -28.96
CA MET A 1 -9.44 -10.26 -27.84
C MET A 1 -8.25 -10.99 -28.42
N ASN A 2 -7.05 -10.44 -28.23
CA ASN A 2 -5.80 -10.99 -28.78
C ASN A 2 -5.45 -12.31 -28.07
N ILE A 3 -5.06 -13.33 -28.87
CA ILE A 3 -4.72 -14.67 -28.33
C ILE A 3 -3.54 -14.62 -27.33
N HIS A 4 -2.57 -13.73 -27.55
CA HIS A 4 -1.44 -13.54 -26.64
C HIS A 4 -1.87 -13.05 -25.27
N VAL A 5 -2.85 -12.13 -25.20
CA VAL A 5 -3.41 -11.63 -23.93
C VAL A 5 -4.08 -12.77 -23.17
N VAL A 6 -4.88 -13.60 -23.85
CA VAL A 6 -5.55 -14.75 -23.22
C VAL A 6 -4.55 -15.75 -22.66
N ILE A 7 -3.55 -16.13 -23.46
CA ILE A 7 -2.54 -17.12 -23.04
C ILE A 7 -1.76 -16.60 -21.83
N ILE A 8 -1.26 -15.36 -21.88
CA ILE A 8 -0.48 -14.77 -20.79
C ILE A 8 -1.31 -14.60 -19.53
N MET A 9 -2.57 -14.15 -19.65
CA MET A 9 -3.49 -14.06 -18.51
C MET A 9 -3.75 -15.42 -17.86
N VAL A 10 -4.04 -16.45 -18.65
CA VAL A 10 -4.29 -17.82 -18.16
C VAL A 10 -3.06 -18.37 -17.45
N LEU A 11 -1.88 -18.24 -18.06
CA LEU A 11 -0.61 -18.67 -17.46
C LEU A 11 -0.34 -17.91 -16.15
N PHE A 12 -0.52 -16.60 -16.14
CA PHE A 12 -0.33 -15.78 -14.95
C PHE A 12 -1.27 -16.19 -13.80
N LEU A 13 -2.56 -16.35 -14.10
CA LEU A 13 -3.54 -16.80 -13.11
C LEU A 13 -3.27 -18.23 -12.63
N ALA A 14 -2.87 -19.15 -13.51
CA ALA A 14 -2.51 -20.52 -13.15
C ALA A 14 -1.31 -20.56 -12.20
N VAL A 15 -0.26 -19.76 -12.44
CA VAL A 15 0.89 -19.63 -11.54
C VAL A 15 0.46 -19.06 -10.19
N THR A 16 -0.31 -17.97 -10.18
CA THR A 16 -0.77 -17.31 -8.95
C THR A 16 -1.62 -18.25 -8.08
N ILE A 17 -2.59 -18.95 -8.69
CA ILE A 17 -3.44 -19.92 -7.99
C ILE A 17 -2.63 -21.15 -7.57
N GLY A 18 -1.72 -21.62 -8.41
CA GLY A 18 -0.82 -22.74 -8.12
C GLY A 18 0.03 -22.50 -6.87
N VAL A 19 0.62 -21.32 -6.73
CA VAL A 19 1.33 -20.89 -5.52
C VAL A 19 0.38 -20.89 -4.31
N GLY A 20 -0.83 -20.36 -4.48
CA GLY A 20 -1.86 -20.39 -3.44
C GLY A 20 -2.15 -21.80 -2.94
N ILE A 21 -2.39 -22.74 -3.84
CA ILE A 21 -2.67 -24.16 -3.53
C ILE A 21 -1.45 -24.81 -2.84
N TYR A 22 -0.24 -24.55 -3.32
CA TYR A 22 0.98 -25.10 -2.72
C TYR A 22 1.14 -24.69 -1.25
N PHE A 23 0.96 -23.41 -0.94
CA PHE A 23 1.08 -22.92 0.43
C PHE A 23 -0.14 -23.22 1.30
N SER A 24 -1.32 -23.47 0.74
CA SER A 24 -2.51 -23.86 1.51
C SER A 24 -2.28 -25.13 2.34
N LYS A 25 -1.50 -26.07 1.81
CA LYS A 25 -1.12 -27.31 2.50
C LYS A 25 -0.14 -27.09 3.67
N ARG A 26 0.51 -25.93 3.73
CA ARG A 26 1.50 -25.58 4.75
C ARG A 26 0.93 -24.68 5.85
N THR A 27 -0.18 -24.00 5.62
CA THR A 27 -0.84 -23.15 6.60
C THR A 27 -1.72 -24.00 7.51
N LYS A 28 -1.29 -24.18 8.76
CA LYS A 28 -1.94 -25.09 9.73
C LYS A 28 -2.89 -24.38 10.69
N ASN A 29 -2.62 -23.12 11.03
CA ASN A 29 -3.39 -22.37 12.01
C ASN A 29 -3.64 -20.92 11.56
N SER A 30 -4.52 -20.21 12.29
CA SER A 30 -4.89 -18.83 11.95
C SER A 30 -3.74 -17.85 12.11
N ASN A 31 -2.82 -18.03 13.03
CA ASN A 31 -1.66 -17.15 13.20
C ASN A 31 -0.71 -17.25 11.98
N GLU A 32 -0.46 -18.46 11.47
CA GLU A 32 0.31 -18.66 10.24
C GLU A 32 -0.40 -18.10 9.01
N TYR A 33 -1.74 -18.09 9.02
CA TYR A 33 -2.54 -17.48 7.96
C TYR A 33 -2.35 -15.96 7.92
N TRP A 34 -2.29 -15.29 9.08
CA TRP A 34 -2.20 -13.83 9.16
C TRP A 34 -0.78 -13.27 9.01
N VAL A 35 0.21 -13.91 9.62
CA VAL A 35 1.62 -13.50 9.52
C VAL A 35 2.51 -14.73 9.53
N GLY A 36 3.12 -15.02 8.40
CA GLY A 36 4.20 -15.99 8.33
C GLY A 36 5.43 -15.52 9.10
N SER A 37 6.21 -16.48 9.59
CA SER A 37 7.52 -16.23 10.20
C SER A 37 8.65 -16.69 9.26
N ASN A 38 9.87 -16.21 9.50
CA ASN A 38 11.08 -16.64 8.78
C ASN A 38 11.12 -16.32 7.27
N VAL A 39 10.49 -15.22 6.85
CA VAL A 39 10.59 -14.75 5.47
C VAL A 39 11.98 -14.16 5.22
N GLY A 40 12.62 -14.58 4.14
CA GLY A 40 13.95 -14.10 3.76
C GLY A 40 13.95 -12.65 3.26
N PRO A 41 15.13 -11.98 3.23
CA PRO A 41 15.21 -10.55 2.95
C PRO A 41 14.76 -10.16 1.54
N TRP A 42 15.08 -10.94 0.53
CA TRP A 42 14.66 -10.68 -0.87
C TRP A 42 13.15 -10.80 -1.06
N VAL A 43 12.54 -11.86 -0.51
CA VAL A 43 11.09 -12.06 -0.57
C VAL A 43 10.38 -10.94 0.16
N THR A 44 10.86 -10.57 1.36
CA THR A 44 10.31 -9.45 2.13
C THR A 44 10.42 -8.13 1.37
N ALA A 45 11.58 -7.85 0.75
CA ALA A 45 11.81 -6.61 0.02
C ALA A 45 10.90 -6.47 -1.19
N ILE A 46 10.88 -7.48 -2.05
CA ILE A 46 10.12 -7.43 -3.30
C ILE A 46 8.62 -7.47 -3.02
N SER A 47 8.15 -8.28 -2.04
CA SER A 47 6.76 -8.27 -1.58
C SER A 47 6.37 -6.91 -0.98
N TYR A 48 7.26 -6.25 -0.21
CA TYR A 48 7.00 -4.92 0.34
C TYR A 48 6.80 -3.88 -0.78
N VAL A 49 7.69 -3.86 -1.77
CA VAL A 49 7.60 -2.97 -2.92
C VAL A 49 6.39 -3.32 -3.80
N GLY A 50 6.16 -4.62 -4.08
CA GLY A 50 5.03 -5.08 -4.87
C GLY A 50 3.67 -4.79 -4.22
N THR A 51 3.59 -4.79 -2.88
CA THR A 51 2.37 -4.38 -2.15
C THR A 51 2.16 -2.86 -2.21
N TYR A 52 3.21 -2.07 -2.25
CA TYR A 52 3.13 -0.61 -2.33
C TYR A 52 2.74 -0.13 -3.72
N TYR A 53 3.42 -0.59 -4.76
CA TYR A 53 3.12 -0.24 -6.13
C TYR A 53 1.93 -1.05 -6.67
N SER A 54 0.74 -0.48 -6.49
CA SER A 54 -0.50 -1.04 -7.03
C SER A 54 -0.75 -0.57 -8.46
N THR A 55 -1.85 -1.04 -9.06
CA THR A 55 -2.37 -0.52 -10.33
C THR A 55 -2.60 1.00 -10.29
N VAL A 56 -2.90 1.54 -9.09
CA VAL A 56 -2.99 2.98 -8.89
C VAL A 56 -1.67 3.68 -9.16
N ALA A 57 -0.54 3.10 -8.76
CA ALA A 57 0.77 3.65 -9.05
C ALA A 57 1.15 3.51 -10.53
N LEU A 58 0.77 2.38 -11.17
CA LEU A 58 1.00 2.13 -12.59
C LEU A 58 0.26 3.13 -13.49
N VAL A 59 -0.93 3.57 -13.10
CA VAL A 59 -1.76 4.54 -13.84
C VAL A 59 -1.57 5.95 -13.29
N GLY A 60 -1.74 6.16 -12.01
CA GLY A 60 -1.77 7.48 -11.37
C GLY A 60 -0.40 8.16 -11.25
N GLY A 61 0.69 7.40 -11.09
CA GLY A 61 2.05 7.95 -11.07
C GLY A 61 2.42 8.65 -12.38
N PRO A 62 2.35 7.93 -13.52
CA PRO A 62 2.55 8.53 -14.83
C PRO A 62 1.55 9.66 -15.15
N SER A 63 0.27 9.49 -14.80
CA SER A 63 -0.76 10.52 -14.99
C SER A 63 -0.38 11.83 -14.29
N SER A 64 0.11 11.75 -13.08
CA SER A 64 0.56 12.93 -12.33
C SER A 64 1.80 13.56 -12.95
N THR A 65 2.75 12.77 -13.45
CA THR A 65 3.96 13.29 -14.10
C THR A 65 3.65 13.87 -15.49
N TYR A 66 2.72 13.27 -16.20
CA TYR A 66 2.15 13.85 -17.43
C TYR A 66 1.59 15.26 -17.18
N GLN A 67 0.90 15.44 -16.07
CA GLN A 67 0.28 16.70 -15.69
C GLN A 67 1.28 17.74 -15.18
N TYR A 68 2.22 17.32 -14.31
CA TYR A 68 3.06 18.26 -13.53
C TYR A 68 4.51 18.36 -14.01
N GLY A 69 4.98 17.47 -14.88
CA GLY A 69 6.29 17.57 -15.53
C GLY A 69 7.45 16.90 -14.78
N LEU A 70 8.66 17.19 -15.27
CA LEU A 70 9.92 16.55 -14.88
C LEU A 70 10.27 16.77 -13.40
N GLY A 71 10.14 18.02 -12.92
CA GLY A 71 10.46 18.35 -11.53
C GLY A 71 9.66 17.53 -10.53
N TYR A 72 8.36 17.34 -10.81
CA TYR A 72 7.51 16.45 -10.02
C TYR A 72 7.97 15.00 -10.09
N GLY A 73 8.25 14.47 -11.29
CA GLY A 73 8.73 13.10 -11.47
C GLY A 73 10.02 12.79 -10.70
N ILE A 74 11.03 13.65 -10.81
CA ILE A 74 12.30 13.51 -10.07
C ILE A 74 12.03 13.53 -8.56
N TRP A 75 11.20 14.45 -8.08
CA TRP A 75 10.86 14.54 -6.66
C TRP A 75 10.14 13.31 -6.15
N GLN A 76 9.25 12.72 -6.95
CA GLN A 76 8.57 11.46 -6.60
C GLN A 76 9.54 10.27 -6.54
N VAL A 77 10.45 10.14 -7.49
CA VAL A 77 11.49 9.08 -7.46
C VAL A 77 12.37 9.23 -6.22
N ALA A 78 12.90 10.42 -5.97
CA ALA A 78 13.72 10.69 -4.79
C ALA A 78 12.91 10.50 -3.49
N GLY A 79 11.73 11.10 -3.39
CA GLY A 79 10.87 11.04 -2.21
C GLY A 79 10.47 9.61 -1.86
N THR A 80 10.02 8.81 -2.84
CA THR A 80 9.67 7.41 -2.57
C THR A 80 10.89 6.58 -2.21
N THR A 81 12.05 6.78 -2.84
CA THR A 81 13.27 6.05 -2.48
C THR A 81 13.69 6.34 -1.02
N TRP A 82 13.68 7.61 -0.60
CA TRP A 82 14.08 8.00 0.74
C TRP A 82 13.01 7.75 1.79
N LEU A 83 11.78 8.25 1.57
CA LEU A 83 10.72 8.24 2.58
C LEU A 83 10.02 6.89 2.70
N PHE A 84 9.90 6.13 1.60
CA PHE A 84 9.32 4.79 1.59
C PHE A 84 10.41 3.71 1.71
N GLY A 85 11.48 3.80 0.91
CA GLY A 85 12.49 2.75 0.81
C GLY A 85 13.48 2.73 1.98
N LEU A 86 14.04 3.88 2.36
CA LEU A 86 15.15 3.95 3.32
C LEU A 86 14.68 4.21 4.75
N LEU A 87 13.98 5.34 4.98
CA LEU A 87 13.69 5.81 6.32
C LEU A 87 12.82 4.87 7.18
N PRO A 88 11.76 4.20 6.68
CA PRO A 88 10.99 3.24 7.49
C PRO A 88 11.84 2.09 8.02
N PHE A 89 12.80 1.60 7.23
CA PHE A 89 13.71 0.53 7.66
C PHE A 89 14.71 1.01 8.71
N LEU A 90 15.25 2.22 8.56
CA LEU A 90 16.16 2.81 9.54
C LEU A 90 15.46 3.16 10.86
N ILE A 91 14.26 3.73 10.76
CA ILE A 91 13.57 4.31 11.91
C ILE A 91 12.63 3.27 12.56
N MET A 92 11.78 2.58 11.80
CA MET A 92 10.66 1.80 12.35
C MET A 92 10.89 0.30 12.38
N ALA A 93 11.50 -0.28 11.35
CA ALA A 93 11.50 -1.74 11.15
C ALA A 93 12.15 -2.51 12.31
N VAL A 94 13.34 -2.12 12.75
CA VAL A 94 14.06 -2.81 13.85
C VAL A 94 13.33 -2.68 15.19
N PRO A 95 12.94 -1.47 15.65
CA PRO A 95 12.19 -1.34 16.90
C PRO A 95 10.85 -2.07 16.86
N MET A 96 10.08 -1.97 15.75
CA MET A 96 8.80 -2.66 15.59
C MET A 96 8.96 -4.18 15.63
N LYS A 97 9.96 -4.74 14.93
CA LYS A 97 10.26 -6.18 14.96
C LYS A 97 10.56 -6.65 16.39
N LYS A 98 11.43 -5.93 17.12
CA LYS A 98 11.80 -6.28 18.50
C LYS A 98 10.59 -6.17 19.43
N MET A 99 9.81 -5.11 19.33
CA MET A 99 8.64 -4.88 20.18
C MET A 99 7.53 -5.88 19.89
N SER A 100 7.22 -6.16 18.62
CA SER A 100 6.24 -7.18 18.22
C SER A 100 6.60 -8.57 18.75
N SER A 101 7.88 -8.96 18.67
CA SER A 101 8.35 -10.25 19.18
C SER A 101 8.20 -10.35 20.71
N ARG A 102 8.45 -9.26 21.46
CA ARG A 102 8.28 -9.23 22.93
C ARG A 102 6.81 -9.25 23.37
N LEU A 103 5.96 -8.57 22.60
CA LEU A 103 4.52 -8.49 22.88
C LEU A 103 3.74 -9.72 22.38
N GLY A 104 4.34 -10.53 21.49
CA GLY A 104 3.70 -11.71 20.90
C GLY A 104 2.54 -11.35 19.95
N THR A 105 2.68 -10.25 19.19
CA THR A 105 1.61 -9.71 18.33
C THR A 105 1.94 -9.86 16.86
N VAL A 106 0.89 -10.04 16.05
CA VAL A 106 1.01 -10.29 14.59
C VAL A 106 0.25 -9.26 13.75
N THR A 107 -0.55 -8.37 14.38
CA THR A 107 -1.32 -7.33 13.71
C THR A 107 -0.98 -5.96 14.29
N VAL A 108 -1.18 -4.88 13.52
CA VAL A 108 -0.99 -3.50 14.01
C VAL A 108 -1.98 -3.17 15.14
N PRO A 109 -3.30 -3.48 15.05
CA PRO A 109 -4.22 -3.29 16.16
C PRO A 109 -3.82 -4.08 17.41
N GLY A 110 -3.44 -5.35 17.24
CA GLY A 110 -2.96 -6.19 18.33
C GLY A 110 -1.69 -5.64 19.00
N TRP A 111 -0.76 -5.11 18.19
CA TRP A 111 0.47 -4.49 18.68
C TRP A 111 0.21 -3.22 19.49
N LEU A 112 -0.64 -2.31 18.98
CA LEU A 112 -1.03 -1.10 19.71
C LEU A 112 -1.75 -1.45 21.01
N SER A 113 -2.69 -2.40 20.97
CA SER A 113 -3.42 -2.86 22.15
C SER A 113 -2.49 -3.44 23.21
N ALA A 114 -1.55 -4.31 22.83
CA ALA A 114 -0.60 -4.91 23.75
C ALA A 114 0.41 -3.89 24.33
N ARG A 115 0.77 -2.85 23.54
CA ARG A 115 1.64 -1.76 23.97
C ARG A 115 1.01 -0.92 25.09
N TYR A 116 -0.31 -0.70 25.02
CA TYR A 116 -1.05 0.18 25.94
C TYR A 116 -1.99 -0.55 26.90
N GLY A 117 -2.09 -1.88 26.81
CA GLY A 117 -2.97 -2.67 27.67
C GLY A 117 -4.46 -2.33 27.51
N SER A 118 -4.93 -2.02 26.29
CA SER A 118 -6.28 -1.50 26.07
C SER A 118 -7.00 -2.22 24.94
N ASP A 119 -8.11 -2.91 25.27
CA ASP A 119 -9.00 -3.53 24.30
C ASP A 119 -9.73 -2.48 23.43
N MET A 120 -9.96 -1.26 23.97
CA MET A 120 -10.55 -0.16 23.21
C MET A 120 -9.65 0.27 22.03
N ILE A 121 -8.33 0.33 22.25
CA ILE A 121 -7.37 0.62 21.17
C ILE A 121 -7.46 -0.46 20.08
N LYS A 122 -7.54 -1.74 20.47
CA LYS A 122 -7.68 -2.84 19.53
C LYS A 122 -8.97 -2.71 18.71
N LEU A 123 -10.09 -2.41 19.38
CA LEU A 123 -11.39 -2.23 18.72
C LEU A 123 -11.37 -1.06 17.75
N VAL A 124 -10.93 0.11 18.18
CA VAL A 124 -10.90 1.32 17.35
C VAL A 124 -9.94 1.16 16.17
N SER A 125 -8.70 0.76 16.43
CA SER A 125 -7.72 0.58 15.35
C SER A 125 -8.10 -0.56 14.39
N GLY A 126 -8.65 -1.67 14.89
CA GLY A 126 -9.16 -2.77 14.06
C GLY A 126 -10.34 -2.35 13.19
N ALA A 127 -11.30 -1.59 13.75
CA ALA A 127 -12.44 -1.06 12.99
C ALA A 127 -11.96 -0.07 11.90
N LEU A 128 -11.03 0.84 12.24
CA LEU A 128 -10.46 1.78 11.27
C LEU A 128 -9.73 1.06 10.13
N VAL A 129 -8.93 0.05 10.44
CA VAL A 129 -8.26 -0.78 9.41
C VAL A 129 -9.29 -1.47 8.53
N ALA A 130 -10.29 -2.15 9.11
CA ALA A 130 -11.30 -2.87 8.35
C ALA A 130 -12.09 -1.94 7.41
N ILE A 131 -12.52 -0.77 7.89
CA ILE A 131 -13.33 0.17 7.12
C ILE A 131 -12.50 0.88 6.04
N LEU A 132 -11.31 1.39 6.39
CA LEU A 132 -10.52 2.21 5.47
C LEU A 132 -9.81 1.42 4.37
N MET A 133 -9.60 0.10 4.55
CA MET A 133 -9.05 -0.76 3.51
C MET A 133 -10.05 -1.05 2.38
N ILE A 134 -11.34 -0.94 2.61
CA ILE A 134 -12.37 -1.17 1.59
C ILE A 134 -12.28 -0.15 0.43
N PRO A 135 -12.30 1.20 0.66
CA PRO A 135 -12.13 2.16 -0.43
C PRO A 135 -10.80 2.01 -1.16
N TYR A 136 -9.74 1.60 -0.47
CA TYR A 136 -8.46 1.32 -1.13
C TYR A 136 -8.56 0.11 -2.06
N GLY A 137 -9.13 -1.00 -1.60
CA GLY A 137 -9.40 -2.18 -2.44
C GLY A 137 -10.29 -1.84 -3.64
N THR A 138 -11.32 -1.02 -3.44
CA THR A 138 -12.20 -0.49 -4.49
C THR A 138 -11.40 0.22 -5.59
N THR A 139 -10.45 1.08 -5.20
CA THR A 139 -9.61 1.82 -6.15
C THR A 139 -8.75 0.91 -7.01
N ILE A 140 -8.16 -0.13 -6.39
CA ILE A 140 -7.32 -1.11 -7.09
C ILE A 140 -8.15 -1.88 -8.13
N ILE A 141 -9.33 -2.37 -7.74
CA ILE A 141 -10.24 -3.11 -8.62
C ILE A 141 -10.67 -2.21 -9.79
N LYS A 142 -11.04 -0.96 -9.51
CA LYS A 142 -11.43 0.02 -10.53
C LYS A 142 -10.31 0.27 -11.55
N ALA A 143 -9.08 0.54 -11.06
CA ALA A 143 -7.94 0.77 -11.94
C ALA A 143 -7.66 -0.43 -12.86
N THR A 144 -7.83 -1.65 -12.34
CA THR A 144 -7.69 -2.86 -13.13
C THR A 144 -8.76 -2.97 -14.22
N GLY A 145 -10.01 -2.65 -13.87
CA GLY A 145 -11.12 -2.65 -14.84
C GLY A 145 -10.86 -1.71 -16.02
N VAL A 146 -10.39 -0.49 -15.73
CA VAL A 146 -10.03 0.51 -16.77
C VAL A 146 -8.91 -0.02 -17.67
N LEU A 147 -7.84 -0.58 -17.10
CA LEU A 147 -6.74 -1.15 -17.90
C LEU A 147 -7.17 -2.34 -18.75
N MET A 148 -8.00 -3.23 -18.21
CA MET A 148 -8.54 -4.37 -18.94
C MET A 148 -9.43 -3.94 -20.10
N GLU A 149 -10.25 -2.92 -19.91
CA GLU A 149 -11.13 -2.39 -20.96
C GLU A 149 -10.30 -1.74 -22.07
N THR A 150 -9.34 -0.88 -21.72
CA THR A 150 -8.60 -0.10 -22.71
C THR A 150 -7.57 -0.95 -23.48
N ILE A 151 -6.80 -1.83 -22.78
CA ILE A 151 -5.69 -2.56 -23.43
C ILE A 151 -6.14 -3.93 -23.94
N ALA A 152 -6.97 -4.65 -23.18
CA ALA A 152 -7.40 -6.00 -23.53
C ALA A 152 -8.73 -6.05 -24.29
N GLY A 153 -9.47 -4.92 -24.38
CA GLY A 153 -10.81 -4.87 -24.94
C GLY A 153 -11.84 -5.68 -24.15
N ILE A 154 -11.56 -5.95 -22.86
CA ILE A 154 -12.47 -6.66 -21.96
C ILE A 154 -13.36 -5.63 -21.29
N PRO A 155 -14.71 -5.68 -21.44
CA PRO A 155 -15.58 -4.69 -20.81
C PRO A 155 -15.29 -4.54 -19.32
N TYR A 156 -15.34 -3.32 -18.81
CA TYR A 156 -14.99 -2.92 -17.44
C TYR A 156 -15.51 -3.90 -16.37
N PHE A 157 -16.81 -4.24 -16.44
CA PHE A 157 -17.46 -5.16 -15.51
C PHE A 157 -16.77 -6.53 -15.45
N TRP A 158 -16.41 -7.11 -16.59
CA TRP A 158 -15.71 -8.40 -16.64
C TRP A 158 -14.26 -8.29 -16.19
N GLY A 159 -13.60 -7.17 -16.50
CA GLY A 159 -12.23 -6.88 -16.02
C GLY A 159 -12.14 -6.87 -14.48
N ILE A 160 -13.04 -6.14 -13.82
CA ILE A 160 -13.10 -6.11 -12.35
C ILE A 160 -13.51 -7.44 -11.76
N THR A 161 -14.40 -8.19 -12.42
CA THR A 161 -14.88 -9.49 -11.97
C THR A 161 -13.76 -10.54 -12.03
N ILE A 162 -13.03 -10.65 -13.15
CA ILE A 162 -11.90 -11.58 -13.31
C ILE A 162 -10.83 -11.31 -12.25
N CYS A 163 -10.44 -10.05 -12.07
CA CYS A 163 -9.46 -9.67 -11.05
C CYS A 163 -9.92 -10.09 -9.64
N THR A 164 -11.15 -9.76 -9.27
CA THR A 164 -11.70 -10.07 -7.95
C THR A 164 -11.79 -11.57 -7.70
N LEU A 165 -12.28 -12.34 -8.66
CA LEU A 165 -12.37 -13.80 -8.54
C LEU A 165 -10.98 -14.46 -8.43
N ALA A 166 -10.00 -13.96 -9.18
CA ALA A 166 -8.63 -14.45 -9.10
C ALA A 166 -8.02 -14.23 -7.69
N VAL A 167 -8.17 -13.02 -7.16
CA VAL A 167 -7.72 -12.69 -5.80
C VAL A 167 -8.47 -13.54 -4.77
N ALA A 168 -9.80 -13.60 -4.86
CA ALA A 168 -10.63 -14.38 -3.95
C ALA A 168 -10.24 -15.87 -3.92
N ALA A 169 -10.00 -16.45 -5.09
CA ALA A 169 -9.64 -17.88 -5.21
C ALA A 169 -8.31 -18.19 -4.51
N TYR A 170 -7.25 -17.44 -4.81
CA TYR A 170 -5.97 -17.78 -4.20
C TYR A 170 -5.87 -17.35 -2.73
N MET A 171 -6.51 -16.26 -2.32
CA MET A 171 -6.53 -15.83 -0.92
C MET A 171 -7.30 -16.80 -0.02
N TYR A 172 -8.40 -17.37 -0.50
CA TYR A 172 -9.14 -18.39 0.24
C TYR A 172 -8.30 -19.64 0.47
N CYS A 173 -7.51 -20.03 -0.51
CA CYS A 173 -6.61 -21.18 -0.40
C CYS A 173 -5.39 -20.90 0.49
N ALA A 174 -4.83 -19.71 0.42
CA ALA A 174 -3.51 -19.36 0.92
C ALA A 174 -3.56 -18.43 2.12
N GLY A 175 -2.51 -18.36 2.88
CA GLY A 175 -2.30 -17.36 3.93
C GLY A 175 -1.16 -16.42 3.54
N TYR A 176 -0.59 -15.76 4.54
CA TYR A 176 0.45 -14.76 4.40
C TYR A 176 1.65 -15.22 3.54
N LEU A 177 2.15 -16.45 3.73
CA LEU A 177 3.30 -16.96 2.96
C LEU A 177 3.02 -17.06 1.46
N ALA A 178 1.81 -17.45 1.07
CA ALA A 178 1.44 -17.44 -0.34
C ALA A 178 1.31 -16.02 -0.90
N VAL A 179 0.75 -15.10 -0.11
CA VAL A 179 0.67 -13.68 -0.49
C VAL A 179 2.07 -13.13 -0.75
N VAL A 180 3.01 -13.23 0.20
CA VAL A 180 4.36 -12.67 0.00
C VAL A 180 5.16 -13.35 -1.11
N THR A 181 4.93 -14.63 -1.36
CA THR A 181 5.57 -15.35 -2.47
C THR A 181 5.00 -14.90 -3.82
N ASN A 182 3.68 -14.81 -3.93
CA ASN A 182 3.03 -14.26 -5.12
C ASN A 182 3.46 -12.80 -5.35
N ASP A 183 3.45 -11.95 -4.32
CA ASP A 183 3.90 -10.57 -4.41
C ASP A 183 5.34 -10.46 -4.93
N THR A 184 6.20 -11.42 -4.57
CA THR A 184 7.59 -11.45 -5.07
C THR A 184 7.65 -11.74 -6.57
N ILE A 185 6.90 -12.74 -7.05
CA ILE A 185 6.79 -13.06 -8.48
C ILE A 185 6.19 -11.87 -9.23
N GLN A 186 5.08 -11.35 -8.70
CA GLN A 186 4.35 -10.22 -9.25
C GLN A 186 5.20 -8.94 -9.26
N GLY A 187 6.03 -8.70 -8.23
CA GLY A 187 6.94 -7.57 -8.17
C GLY A 187 7.96 -7.55 -9.33
N TRP A 188 8.52 -8.70 -9.70
CA TRP A 188 9.38 -8.80 -10.87
C TRP A 188 8.64 -8.52 -12.18
N ILE A 189 7.43 -9.06 -12.34
CA ILE A 189 6.59 -8.81 -13.53
C ILE A 189 6.24 -7.32 -13.62
N MET A 190 5.91 -6.69 -12.47
CA MET A 190 5.64 -5.26 -12.39
C MET A 190 6.85 -4.40 -12.78
N LEU A 191 8.06 -4.77 -12.35
CA LEU A 191 9.28 -4.07 -12.73
C LEU A 191 9.50 -4.10 -14.24
N VAL A 192 9.29 -5.27 -14.86
CA VAL A 192 9.34 -5.40 -16.33
C VAL A 192 8.30 -4.48 -16.96
N GLY A 193 7.06 -4.51 -16.51
CA GLY A 193 5.99 -3.65 -17.04
C GLY A 193 6.27 -2.15 -16.88
N ALA A 194 6.84 -1.73 -15.76
CA ALA A 194 7.19 -0.33 -15.51
C ALA A 194 8.24 0.20 -16.50
N LEU A 195 9.18 -0.65 -16.91
CA LEU A 195 10.29 -0.27 -17.79
C LEU A 195 10.03 -0.57 -19.28
N LEU A 196 9.03 -1.40 -19.60
CA LEU A 196 8.83 -1.96 -20.94
C LEU A 196 8.61 -0.91 -22.02
N ILE A 197 7.81 0.11 -21.72
CA ILE A 197 7.44 1.18 -22.67
C ILE A 197 8.58 2.18 -22.86
N VAL A 198 9.38 2.40 -21.81
CA VAL A 198 10.41 3.47 -21.76
C VAL A 198 11.35 3.46 -22.96
N PRO A 199 12.03 2.35 -23.33
CA PRO A 199 12.98 2.37 -24.45
C PRO A 199 12.30 2.66 -25.79
N ILE A 200 11.10 2.14 -26.01
CA ILE A 200 10.36 2.32 -27.27
C ILE A 200 9.89 3.76 -27.41
N ALA A 201 9.24 4.30 -26.40
CA ALA A 201 8.77 5.68 -26.38
C ALA A 201 9.94 6.68 -26.40
N MET A 202 11.05 6.37 -25.70
CA MET A 202 12.26 7.20 -25.72
C MET A 202 12.87 7.29 -27.13
N ALA A 203 12.93 6.20 -27.88
CA ALA A 203 13.36 6.22 -29.28
C ALA A 203 12.44 7.07 -30.15
N LYS A 204 11.11 6.99 -29.96
CA LYS A 204 10.12 7.76 -30.73
C LYS A 204 10.24 9.27 -30.50
N VAL A 205 10.60 9.71 -29.31
CA VAL A 205 10.78 11.14 -29.02
C VAL A 205 12.15 11.71 -29.42
N GLY A 206 13.10 10.88 -29.83
CA GLY A 206 14.46 11.28 -30.22
C GLY A 206 15.45 11.29 -29.05
N GLY A 207 15.28 10.37 -28.09
CA GLY A 207 16.12 10.23 -26.92
C GLY A 207 15.89 11.32 -25.86
N VAL A 208 16.82 11.44 -24.92
CA VAL A 208 16.70 12.42 -23.80
C VAL A 208 16.67 13.86 -24.33
N SER A 209 17.49 14.19 -25.33
CA SER A 209 17.49 15.55 -25.92
C SER A 209 16.13 15.86 -26.55
N GLY A 210 15.58 14.96 -27.37
CA GLY A 210 14.28 15.14 -27.99
C GLY A 210 13.14 15.22 -26.97
N LEU A 211 13.20 14.43 -25.89
CA LEU A 211 12.24 14.53 -24.78
C LEU A 211 12.24 15.93 -24.15
N LEU A 212 13.41 16.44 -23.78
CA LEU A 212 13.54 17.75 -23.13
C LEU A 212 13.09 18.89 -24.06
N THR A 213 13.47 18.84 -25.36
CA THR A 213 13.05 19.82 -26.35
C THR A 213 11.53 19.85 -26.50
N LYS A 214 10.88 18.69 -26.68
CA LYS A 214 9.43 18.61 -26.83
C LYS A 214 8.67 19.09 -25.58
N LEU A 215 9.15 18.73 -24.38
CA LEU A 215 8.55 19.22 -23.13
C LEU A 215 8.67 20.74 -23.00
N HIS A 216 9.82 21.31 -23.39
CA HIS A 216 10.04 22.76 -23.40
C HIS A 216 9.13 23.48 -24.39
N GLU A 217 8.93 22.93 -25.58
CA GLU A 217 8.03 23.46 -26.62
C GLU A 217 6.56 23.45 -26.17
N ILE A 218 6.14 22.44 -25.39
CA ILE A 218 4.76 22.37 -24.86
C ILE A 218 4.54 23.39 -23.75
N ASP A 219 5.42 23.43 -22.76
CA ASP A 219 5.43 24.38 -21.65
C ASP A 219 6.79 24.33 -20.94
N PRO A 220 7.61 25.42 -20.98
CA PRO A 220 8.90 25.45 -20.30
C PRO A 220 8.84 25.08 -18.80
N LYS A 221 7.72 25.37 -18.14
CA LYS A 221 7.52 25.02 -16.71
C LYS A 221 7.48 23.52 -16.45
N LEU A 222 7.26 22.69 -17.44
CA LEU A 222 7.34 21.22 -17.30
C LEU A 222 8.76 20.73 -16.94
N LEU A 223 9.78 21.54 -17.18
CA LEU A 223 11.17 21.26 -16.83
C LEU A 223 11.62 21.90 -15.50
N GLU A 224 10.80 22.74 -14.90
CA GLU A 224 11.12 23.50 -13.69
C GLU A 224 10.69 22.76 -12.40
N ILE A 225 11.17 23.23 -11.26
CA ILE A 225 10.77 22.84 -9.90
C ILE A 225 10.27 24.10 -9.18
N PRO A 226 9.04 24.15 -8.71
CA PRO A 226 7.98 23.16 -8.68
C PRO A 226 7.13 23.05 -9.96
N GLY A 227 7.52 23.66 -11.07
CA GLY A 227 6.79 23.66 -12.32
C GLY A 227 5.43 24.37 -12.21
N ASN A 228 4.38 23.73 -12.68
CA ASN A 228 3.01 24.25 -12.64
C ASN A 228 2.31 24.11 -11.28
N LEU A 229 2.97 23.49 -10.27
CA LEU A 229 2.43 23.33 -8.93
C LEU A 229 2.75 24.51 -8.02
N LYS A 230 1.81 24.86 -7.13
CA LYS A 230 2.13 25.73 -6.00
C LYS A 230 3.14 25.03 -5.08
N PRO A 231 4.15 25.76 -4.50
CA PRO A 231 5.22 25.13 -3.73
C PRO A 231 4.74 24.18 -2.62
N LEU A 232 3.71 24.57 -1.86
CA LEU A 232 3.19 23.75 -0.78
C LEU A 232 2.45 22.49 -1.30
N ASN A 233 1.75 22.60 -2.43
CA ASN A 233 1.14 21.43 -3.08
C ASN A 233 2.22 20.48 -3.61
N PHE A 234 3.26 20.99 -4.21
CA PHE A 234 4.41 20.21 -4.67
C PHE A 234 5.03 19.41 -3.52
N ILE A 235 5.34 20.07 -2.40
CA ILE A 235 5.87 19.40 -1.20
C ILE A 235 4.87 18.38 -0.64
N SER A 236 3.60 18.75 -0.48
CA SER A 236 2.60 17.86 0.11
C SER A 236 2.36 16.59 -0.71
N LEU A 237 2.30 16.68 -2.03
CA LEU A 237 2.14 15.52 -2.92
C LEU A 237 3.35 14.58 -2.87
N ALA A 238 4.56 15.13 -2.74
CA ALA A 238 5.77 14.32 -2.57
C ALA A 238 5.75 13.54 -1.25
N PHE A 239 5.37 14.20 -0.17
CA PHE A 239 5.26 13.55 1.14
C PHE A 239 4.13 12.53 1.21
N VAL A 240 3.01 12.73 0.50
CA VAL A 240 1.89 11.78 0.46
C VAL A 240 2.39 10.38 0.12
N TRP A 241 3.04 10.22 -1.02
CA TRP A 241 3.47 8.90 -1.47
C TRP A 241 4.63 8.32 -0.67
N GLY A 242 5.54 9.15 -0.21
CA GLY A 242 6.68 8.71 0.59
C GLY A 242 6.32 8.31 2.03
N LEU A 243 5.53 9.12 2.73
CA LEU A 243 5.17 8.89 4.14
C LEU A 243 3.95 8.00 4.35
N ILE A 244 3.15 7.77 3.32
CA ILE A 244 1.92 6.98 3.43
C ILE A 244 2.18 5.57 3.97
N CYS A 245 3.32 4.98 3.64
CA CYS A 245 3.74 3.65 4.09
C CYS A 245 3.98 3.55 5.61
N TRP A 246 4.27 4.68 6.27
CA TRP A 246 4.57 4.69 7.71
C TRP A 246 3.35 4.38 8.58
N GLY A 247 2.16 4.56 8.03
CA GLY A 247 0.91 4.26 8.70
C GLY A 247 0.11 3.12 8.06
N GLN A 248 0.62 2.45 7.03
CA GLN A 248 -0.13 1.40 6.33
C GLN A 248 0.08 0.01 6.94
N PRO A 249 -0.96 -0.60 7.56
CA PRO A 249 -0.82 -1.87 8.27
C PRO A 249 -0.33 -3.03 7.39
N GLN A 250 -0.71 -3.08 6.11
CA GLN A 250 -0.29 -4.12 5.18
C GLN A 250 1.21 -4.06 4.87
N LEU A 251 1.83 -2.88 4.88
CA LEU A 251 3.27 -2.72 4.71
C LEU A 251 4.03 -3.02 6.01
N LEU A 252 3.53 -2.53 7.13
CA LEU A 252 4.13 -2.75 8.45
C LEU A 252 4.17 -4.22 8.85
N SER A 253 3.24 -5.04 8.36
CA SER A 253 3.23 -6.49 8.60
C SER A 253 4.51 -7.19 8.09
N ARG A 254 5.19 -6.63 7.07
CA ARG A 254 6.47 -7.17 6.56
C ARG A 254 7.60 -7.05 7.57
N PHE A 255 7.57 -6.02 8.43
CA PHE A 255 8.57 -5.87 9.51
C PHE A 255 8.45 -6.96 10.58
N TYR A 256 7.24 -7.48 10.82
CA TYR A 256 7.03 -8.56 11.80
C TYR A 256 7.47 -9.92 11.26
N SER A 257 7.26 -10.19 9.98
CA SER A 257 7.46 -11.50 9.35
C SER A 257 8.90 -11.81 9.00
N ILE A 258 9.78 -10.83 8.90
CA ILE A 258 11.18 -11.03 8.51
C ILE A 258 11.91 -11.91 9.52
N ARG A 259 12.81 -12.77 9.03
CA ARG A 259 13.51 -13.79 9.81
C ARG A 259 14.35 -13.18 10.93
N SER A 260 15.17 -12.18 10.64
CA SER A 260 16.07 -11.57 11.62
C SER A 260 16.21 -10.05 11.45
N SER A 261 16.65 -9.37 12.52
CA SER A 261 16.95 -7.93 12.43
C SER A 261 18.15 -7.62 11.52
N ARG A 262 19.05 -8.59 11.27
CA ARG A 262 20.16 -8.43 10.32
C ARG A 262 19.67 -8.42 8.89
N ASP A 263 18.66 -9.23 8.58
CA ASP A 263 18.07 -9.31 7.24
C ASP A 263 17.39 -7.99 6.84
N LEU A 264 16.98 -7.15 7.81
CA LEU A 264 16.39 -5.84 7.54
C LEU A 264 17.35 -4.90 6.78
N GLY A 265 18.67 -4.98 7.01
CA GLY A 265 19.64 -4.19 6.26
C GLY A 265 19.68 -4.57 4.78
N VAL A 266 19.72 -5.88 4.47
CA VAL A 266 19.67 -6.37 3.08
C VAL A 266 18.32 -6.01 2.45
N THR A 267 17.22 -6.22 3.19
CA THR A 267 15.86 -5.86 2.74
C THR A 267 15.79 -4.38 2.35
N MET A 268 16.31 -3.49 3.17
CA MET A 268 16.34 -2.04 2.92
C MET A 268 17.03 -1.68 1.61
N VAL A 269 18.23 -2.24 1.38
CA VAL A 269 18.99 -1.98 0.14
C VAL A 269 18.22 -2.45 -1.08
N VAL A 270 17.65 -3.67 -1.03
CA VAL A 270 16.86 -4.23 -2.14
C VAL A 270 15.59 -3.39 -2.37
N VAL A 271 14.90 -2.95 -1.30
CA VAL A 271 13.74 -2.05 -1.41
C VAL A 271 14.12 -0.74 -2.08
N CYS A 272 15.22 -0.10 -1.67
CA CYS A 272 15.66 1.17 -2.27
C CYS A 272 15.93 1.02 -3.77
N VAL A 273 16.70 0.00 -4.17
CA VAL A 273 17.01 -0.25 -5.57
C VAL A 273 15.75 -0.54 -6.38
N PHE A 274 14.92 -1.44 -5.89
CA PHE A 274 13.71 -1.87 -6.60
C PHE A 274 12.70 -0.72 -6.73
N THR A 275 12.53 0.07 -5.66
CA THR A 275 11.67 1.26 -5.64
C THR A 275 12.14 2.32 -6.62
N THR A 276 13.46 2.60 -6.65
CA THR A 276 14.04 3.58 -7.57
C THR A 276 13.79 3.18 -9.03
N LEU A 277 14.03 1.91 -9.38
CA LEU A 277 13.80 1.42 -10.73
C LEU A 277 12.32 1.49 -11.14
N MET A 278 11.41 1.05 -10.27
CA MET A 278 9.97 1.10 -10.55
C MET A 278 9.45 2.52 -10.67
N ALA A 279 9.79 3.40 -9.71
CA ALA A 279 9.39 4.79 -9.73
C ALA A 279 9.93 5.52 -10.97
N SER A 280 11.19 5.29 -11.33
CA SER A 280 11.78 5.86 -12.55
C SER A 280 11.04 5.42 -13.80
N GLY A 281 10.67 4.15 -13.91
CA GLY A 281 9.89 3.63 -15.04
C GLY A 281 8.51 4.29 -15.13
N PHE A 282 7.77 4.35 -14.03
CA PHE A 282 6.45 4.97 -14.00
C PHE A 282 6.48 6.44 -14.38
N HIS A 283 7.35 7.23 -13.74
CA HIS A 283 7.43 8.66 -13.99
C HIS A 283 8.02 8.99 -15.37
N ALA A 284 8.96 8.19 -15.89
CA ALA A 284 9.44 8.34 -17.26
C ALA A 284 8.32 8.12 -18.30
N ASN A 285 7.45 7.11 -18.10
CA ASN A 285 6.30 6.88 -18.98
C ASN A 285 5.36 8.08 -19.03
N GLY A 286 5.13 8.77 -17.90
CA GLY A 286 4.31 9.99 -17.87
C GLY A 286 4.92 11.16 -18.66
N LEU A 287 6.25 11.37 -18.54
CA LEU A 287 6.97 12.39 -19.29
C LEU A 287 6.98 12.08 -20.80
N LEU A 288 7.22 10.83 -21.16
CA LEU A 288 7.23 10.37 -22.53
C LEU A 288 5.85 10.53 -23.18
N ALA A 289 4.79 10.18 -22.45
CA ALA A 289 3.43 10.40 -22.89
C ALA A 289 3.15 11.89 -23.09
N ARG A 290 3.63 12.76 -22.18
CA ARG A 290 3.48 14.22 -22.35
C ARG A 290 4.15 14.74 -23.60
N ALA A 291 5.36 14.28 -23.89
CA ALA A 291 6.10 14.65 -25.10
C ALA A 291 5.48 14.12 -26.39
N ILE A 292 4.72 13.02 -26.33
CA ILE A 292 4.05 12.40 -27.49
C ILE A 292 2.68 13.03 -27.74
N TYR A 293 1.86 13.18 -26.70
CA TYR A 293 0.44 13.58 -26.80
C TYR A 293 0.17 15.06 -26.46
N GLY A 294 1.20 15.79 -26.02
CA GLY A 294 0.99 17.19 -25.64
C GLY A 294 -0.03 17.36 -24.51
N ASN A 295 -1.11 18.10 -24.77
CA ASN A 295 -2.17 18.42 -23.81
C ASN A 295 -3.43 17.55 -23.96
N GLU A 296 -3.43 16.55 -24.83
CA GLU A 296 -4.62 15.79 -25.24
C GLU A 296 -5.35 15.15 -24.04
N PHE A 297 -4.62 14.58 -23.09
CA PHE A 297 -5.18 13.85 -21.95
C PHE A 297 -5.29 14.66 -20.66
N MET A 298 -5.20 15.99 -20.69
CA MET A 298 -5.25 16.80 -19.46
C MET A 298 -6.55 16.66 -18.66
N THR A 299 -7.66 16.32 -19.32
CA THR A 299 -8.97 16.10 -18.69
C THR A 299 -9.25 14.64 -18.34
N ALA A 300 -8.44 13.70 -18.86
CA ALA A 300 -8.62 12.26 -18.72
C ALA A 300 -7.28 11.53 -18.50
N THR A 301 -6.52 11.99 -17.51
CA THR A 301 -5.14 11.54 -17.28
C THR A 301 -5.02 10.06 -16.96
N ASP A 302 -6.08 9.41 -16.47
CA ASP A 302 -6.11 7.96 -16.23
C ASP A 302 -6.01 7.13 -17.53
N GLN A 303 -6.28 7.73 -18.69
CA GLN A 303 -6.18 7.09 -20.01
C GLN A 303 -4.77 7.17 -20.64
N VAL A 304 -3.89 8.00 -20.09
CA VAL A 304 -2.53 8.23 -20.63
C VAL A 304 -1.73 6.93 -20.81
N ILE A 305 -1.66 6.12 -19.78
CA ILE A 305 -0.84 4.89 -19.81
C ILE A 305 -1.52 3.77 -20.62
N PRO A 306 -2.83 3.53 -20.46
CA PRO A 306 -3.50 2.57 -21.34
C PRO A 306 -3.29 2.90 -22.83
N THR A 307 -3.47 4.16 -23.24
CA THR A 307 -3.26 4.59 -24.63
C THR A 307 -1.80 4.45 -25.07
N LEU A 308 -0.85 4.91 -24.23
CA LEU A 308 0.57 4.77 -24.53
C LEU A 308 0.98 3.30 -24.70
N ALA A 309 0.45 2.40 -23.89
CA ALA A 309 0.73 0.97 -23.98
C ALA A 309 0.15 0.35 -25.27
N THR A 310 -1.09 0.70 -25.65
CA THR A 310 -1.72 0.18 -26.88
C THR A 310 -1.05 0.68 -28.15
N GLU A 311 -0.57 1.92 -28.18
CA GLU A 311 0.07 2.50 -29.35
C GLU A 311 1.55 2.17 -29.50
N MET A 312 2.27 2.00 -28.39
CA MET A 312 3.72 1.77 -28.40
C MET A 312 4.11 0.30 -28.41
N LEU A 313 3.30 -0.57 -27.81
CA LEU A 313 3.68 -1.96 -27.62
C LEU A 313 3.12 -2.87 -28.72
N PRO A 314 3.98 -3.72 -29.36
CA PRO A 314 3.49 -4.87 -30.11
C PRO A 314 2.59 -5.75 -29.23
N GLU A 315 1.67 -6.47 -29.84
CA GLU A 315 0.62 -7.27 -29.16
C GLU A 315 1.15 -8.19 -28.05
N PHE A 316 2.29 -8.85 -28.29
CA PHE A 316 2.92 -9.71 -27.29
C PHE A 316 3.42 -8.92 -26.07
N LEU A 317 4.03 -7.76 -26.27
CA LEU A 317 4.51 -6.90 -25.20
C LEU A 317 3.36 -6.22 -24.44
N ALA A 318 2.27 -5.86 -25.15
CA ALA A 318 1.05 -5.38 -24.52
C ALA A 318 0.43 -6.42 -23.59
N ALA A 319 0.47 -7.71 -23.95
CA ALA A 319 0.02 -8.80 -23.09
C ALA A 319 0.89 -8.95 -21.82
N ILE A 320 2.21 -8.75 -21.91
CA ILE A 320 3.11 -8.69 -20.74
C ILE A 320 2.77 -7.49 -19.85
N PHE A 321 2.47 -6.33 -20.46
CA PHE A 321 2.06 -5.14 -19.70
C PHE A 321 0.74 -5.36 -18.95
N ILE A 322 -0.22 -6.06 -19.54
CA ILE A 322 -1.47 -6.47 -18.85
C ILE A 322 -1.16 -7.39 -17.68
N ALA A 323 -0.24 -8.36 -17.84
CA ALA A 323 0.18 -9.22 -16.73
C ALA A 323 0.84 -8.41 -15.58
N ALA A 324 1.60 -7.36 -15.91
CA ALA A 324 2.16 -6.44 -14.92
C ALA A 324 1.07 -5.62 -14.21
N ALA A 325 0.05 -5.17 -14.92
CA ALA A 325 -1.09 -4.47 -14.36
C ALA A 325 -1.90 -5.39 -13.42
N LEU A 326 -2.17 -6.63 -13.83
CA LEU A 326 -2.79 -7.64 -12.98
C LEU A 326 -1.93 -7.96 -11.75
N SER A 327 -0.62 -8.09 -11.94
CA SER A 327 0.33 -8.29 -10.82
C SER A 327 0.20 -7.19 -9.79
N ALA A 328 0.19 -5.94 -10.22
CA ALA A 328 0.03 -4.77 -9.36
C ALA A 328 -1.31 -4.75 -8.60
N SER A 329 -2.38 -5.21 -9.24
CA SER A 329 -3.69 -5.34 -8.60
C SER A 329 -3.72 -6.46 -7.57
N LEU A 330 -3.31 -7.66 -7.99
CA LEU A 330 -3.46 -8.86 -7.16
C LEU A 330 -2.58 -8.78 -5.91
N SER A 331 -1.34 -8.30 -6.01
CA SER A 331 -0.42 -8.15 -4.87
C SER A 331 -0.96 -7.20 -3.80
N THR A 332 -1.49 -6.06 -4.22
CA THR A 332 -1.99 -5.07 -3.26
C THR A 332 -3.36 -5.46 -2.71
N LEU A 333 -4.27 -5.93 -3.58
CA LEU A 333 -5.62 -6.32 -3.15
C LEU A 333 -5.60 -7.51 -2.19
N SER A 334 -4.70 -8.49 -2.40
CA SER A 334 -4.52 -9.61 -1.47
C SER A 334 -3.99 -9.17 -0.11
N SER A 335 -3.01 -8.29 -0.11
CA SER A 335 -2.41 -7.78 1.13
C SER A 335 -3.39 -6.91 1.93
N THR A 336 -4.17 -6.04 1.25
CA THR A 336 -5.20 -5.22 1.89
C THR A 336 -6.35 -6.06 2.42
N GLY A 337 -6.83 -7.02 1.64
CA GLY A 337 -7.88 -7.96 2.04
C GLY A 337 -7.47 -8.82 3.24
N LEU A 338 -6.21 -9.33 3.25
CA LEU A 338 -5.67 -10.10 4.37
C LEU A 338 -5.65 -9.27 5.66
N VAL A 339 -5.16 -8.03 5.59
CA VAL A 339 -5.06 -7.15 6.76
C VAL A 339 -6.42 -6.70 7.27
N ALA A 340 -7.35 -6.32 6.38
CA ALA A 340 -8.72 -5.99 6.77
C ALA A 340 -9.45 -7.19 7.36
N GLY A 341 -9.31 -8.37 6.74
CA GLY A 341 -9.85 -9.62 7.24
C GLY A 341 -9.30 -9.99 8.61
N SER A 342 -7.98 -9.77 8.86
CA SER A 342 -7.37 -10.00 10.17
C SER A 342 -7.91 -9.07 11.25
N ALA A 343 -8.11 -7.80 10.92
CA ALA A 343 -8.67 -6.82 11.84
C ALA A 343 -10.08 -7.23 12.31
N VAL A 344 -10.91 -7.74 11.40
CA VAL A 344 -12.25 -8.24 11.75
C VAL A 344 -12.18 -9.56 12.51
N ALA A 345 -11.48 -10.57 11.95
CA ALA A 345 -11.51 -11.92 12.49
C ALA A 345 -10.69 -12.07 13.77
N LYS A 346 -9.45 -11.59 13.76
CA LYS A 346 -8.52 -11.76 14.89
C LYS A 346 -8.73 -10.68 15.93
N ASP A 347 -8.58 -9.40 15.53
CA ASP A 347 -8.53 -8.33 16.50
C ASP A 347 -9.89 -8.02 17.14
N ILE A 348 -10.98 -8.02 16.35
CA ILE A 348 -12.32 -7.70 16.86
C ILE A 348 -13.04 -8.95 17.35
N TYR A 349 -13.20 -9.97 16.50
CA TYR A 349 -14.04 -11.12 16.83
C TYR A 349 -13.39 -12.04 17.85
N GLU A 350 -12.20 -12.57 17.58
CA GLU A 350 -11.55 -13.52 18.48
C GLU A 350 -11.07 -12.87 19.78
N ASP A 351 -10.27 -11.80 19.67
CA ASP A 351 -9.56 -11.21 20.81
C ASP A 351 -10.45 -10.33 21.70
N ILE A 352 -11.60 -9.82 21.17
CA ILE A 352 -12.52 -8.98 21.96
C ILE A 352 -13.83 -9.71 22.20
N ILE A 353 -14.57 -10.08 21.14
CA ILE A 353 -15.94 -10.60 21.30
C ILE A 353 -15.93 -11.98 21.94
N CYS A 354 -15.15 -12.94 21.37
CA CYS A 354 -15.09 -14.29 21.91
C CYS A 354 -14.47 -14.33 23.30
N LYS A 355 -13.39 -13.55 23.55
CA LYS A 355 -12.75 -13.45 24.86
C LYS A 355 -13.70 -12.92 25.93
N LYS A 356 -14.47 -11.84 25.64
CA LYS A 356 -15.48 -11.31 26.56
C LYS A 356 -16.63 -12.30 26.81
N ALA A 357 -16.97 -13.11 25.83
CA ALA A 357 -18.00 -14.15 25.96
C ALA A 357 -17.47 -15.45 26.62
N GLY A 358 -16.20 -15.49 27.09
CA GLY A 358 -15.58 -16.69 27.65
C GLY A 358 -15.40 -17.84 26.67
N LYS A 359 -15.50 -17.56 25.35
CA LYS A 359 -15.42 -18.57 24.29
C LYS A 359 -14.02 -18.54 23.66
N ARG A 360 -13.48 -19.71 23.36
CA ARG A 360 -12.30 -19.87 22.48
C ARG A 360 -12.71 -20.60 21.23
N LEU A 361 -12.35 -20.08 20.08
CA LEU A 361 -12.52 -20.78 18.82
C LEU A 361 -11.51 -21.91 18.72
N ASP A 362 -11.96 -23.07 18.24
CA ASP A 362 -11.08 -24.12 17.75
C ASP A 362 -10.26 -23.59 16.56
N GLU A 363 -9.00 -24.05 16.41
CA GLU A 363 -8.08 -23.58 15.36
C GLU A 363 -8.66 -23.70 13.96
N LYS A 364 -9.38 -24.77 13.66
CA LYS A 364 -10.04 -24.98 12.35
C LYS A 364 -11.14 -23.96 12.10
N ARG A 365 -11.94 -23.65 13.13
CA ARG A 365 -13.02 -22.66 13.05
C ARG A 365 -12.45 -21.24 12.93
N SER A 366 -11.40 -20.92 13.69
CA SER A 366 -10.68 -19.65 13.59
C SER A 366 -10.13 -19.43 12.18
N LEU A 367 -9.42 -20.42 11.61
CA LEU A 367 -8.89 -20.36 10.26
C LEU A 367 -9.99 -20.21 9.19
N SER A 368 -11.08 -20.99 9.31
CA SER A 368 -12.21 -20.89 8.37
C SER A 368 -12.90 -19.54 8.44
N PHE A 369 -13.09 -18.99 9.64
CA PHE A 369 -13.67 -17.67 9.85
C PHE A 369 -12.76 -16.56 9.29
N SER A 370 -11.45 -16.66 9.52
CA SER A 370 -10.43 -15.77 8.96
C SER A 370 -10.50 -15.68 7.44
N LYS A 371 -10.54 -16.83 6.77
CA LYS A 371 -10.66 -16.93 5.30
C LYS A 371 -11.94 -16.27 4.78
N ARG A 372 -13.05 -16.45 5.47
CA ARG A 372 -14.34 -15.82 5.12
C ARG A 372 -14.31 -14.31 5.29
N CYS A 373 -13.74 -13.79 6.38
CA CYS A 373 -13.61 -12.36 6.60
C CYS A 373 -12.77 -11.69 5.51
N THR A 374 -11.65 -12.29 5.12
CA THR A 374 -10.82 -11.82 4.02
C THR A 374 -11.58 -11.79 2.70
N LEU A 375 -12.32 -12.86 2.38
CA LEU A 375 -13.14 -12.94 1.17
C LEU A 375 -14.24 -11.85 1.15
N VAL A 376 -14.96 -11.70 2.26
CA VAL A 376 -16.03 -10.69 2.40
C VAL A 376 -15.48 -9.27 2.19
N THR A 377 -14.31 -8.95 2.73
CA THR A 377 -13.69 -7.63 2.54
C THR A 377 -13.40 -7.34 1.06
N VAL A 378 -12.86 -8.32 0.33
CA VAL A 378 -12.59 -8.18 -1.10
C VAL A 378 -13.88 -8.05 -1.91
N LEU A 379 -14.91 -8.82 -1.57
CA LEU A 379 -16.22 -8.74 -2.23
C LEU A 379 -16.93 -7.39 -1.98
N ILE A 380 -16.82 -6.82 -0.78
CA ILE A 380 -17.35 -5.48 -0.51
C ILE A 380 -16.63 -4.44 -1.37
N SER A 381 -15.31 -4.51 -1.47
CA SER A 381 -14.52 -3.62 -2.36
C SER A 381 -14.93 -3.75 -3.82
N TYR A 382 -15.24 -4.98 -4.28
CA TYR A 382 -15.75 -5.24 -5.63
C TYR A 382 -17.11 -4.59 -5.87
N VAL A 383 -18.06 -4.76 -4.94
CA VAL A 383 -19.38 -4.13 -5.04
C VAL A 383 -19.27 -2.61 -5.17
N PHE A 384 -18.42 -1.98 -4.35
CA PHE A 384 -18.17 -0.54 -4.49
C PHE A 384 -17.47 -0.16 -5.81
N ALA A 385 -16.64 -1.03 -6.36
CA ALA A 385 -15.96 -0.77 -7.63
C ALA A 385 -16.92 -0.71 -8.84
N ILE A 386 -18.08 -1.38 -8.77
CA ILE A 386 -19.09 -1.36 -9.84
C ILE A 386 -19.59 0.08 -10.07
N TRP A 387 -19.75 0.88 -9.03
CA TRP A 387 -20.30 2.25 -9.09
C TRP A 387 -19.32 3.34 -8.67
N ALA A 388 -18.02 3.08 -8.63
CA ALA A 388 -17.04 4.06 -8.14
C ALA A 388 -17.02 5.35 -9.01
N PRO A 389 -17.51 6.50 -8.51
CA PRO A 389 -17.72 7.69 -9.34
C PRO A 389 -16.45 8.54 -9.51
N ALA A 390 -15.50 8.49 -8.56
CA ALA A 390 -14.31 9.34 -8.57
C ALA A 390 -13.17 8.73 -9.40
N GLY A 391 -12.25 9.55 -9.90
CA GLY A 391 -11.04 9.10 -10.58
C GLY A 391 -10.17 8.20 -9.68
N VAL A 392 -9.40 7.31 -10.30
CA VAL A 392 -8.55 6.32 -9.60
C VAL A 392 -7.58 7.00 -8.63
N PHE A 393 -6.89 8.05 -9.11
CA PHE A 393 -5.90 8.78 -8.31
C PHE A 393 -6.53 9.46 -7.07
N THR A 394 -7.66 10.14 -7.25
CA THR A 394 -8.35 10.86 -6.17
C THR A 394 -8.84 9.91 -5.07
N LEU A 395 -9.48 8.81 -5.48
CA LEU A 395 -9.99 7.82 -4.53
C LEU A 395 -8.86 7.12 -3.77
N ALA A 396 -7.73 6.85 -4.44
CA ALA A 396 -6.55 6.26 -3.84
C ALA A 396 -5.89 7.17 -2.81
N THR A 397 -5.64 8.42 -3.18
CA THR A 397 -4.99 9.39 -2.28
C THR A 397 -5.85 9.68 -1.05
N LEU A 398 -7.17 9.74 -1.21
CA LEU A 398 -8.09 9.88 -0.08
C LEU A 398 -8.02 8.67 0.85
N SER A 399 -8.19 7.45 0.32
CA SER A 399 -8.24 6.25 1.14
C SER A 399 -6.91 5.95 1.84
N GLN A 400 -5.81 5.93 1.09
CA GLN A 400 -4.49 5.67 1.65
C GLN A 400 -4.00 6.80 2.55
N GLY A 401 -4.25 8.06 2.17
CA GLY A 401 -3.91 9.22 2.97
C GLY A 401 -4.61 9.24 4.32
N THR A 402 -5.89 8.86 4.35
CA THR A 402 -6.67 8.78 5.60
C THR A 402 -6.13 7.70 6.54
N ILE A 403 -5.81 6.50 6.02
CA ILE A 403 -5.20 5.43 6.80
C ILE A 403 -3.85 5.87 7.37
N ALA A 404 -3.01 6.47 6.53
CA ALA A 404 -1.69 6.90 6.94
C ALA A 404 -1.75 8.04 7.97
N ALA A 405 -2.65 9.01 7.80
CA ALA A 405 -2.86 10.08 8.78
C ALA A 405 -3.30 9.54 10.15
N CYS A 406 -4.14 8.49 10.16
CA CYS A 406 -4.57 7.83 11.38
C CYS A 406 -3.40 7.15 12.12
N PHE A 407 -2.53 6.44 11.41
CA PHE A 407 -1.56 5.55 12.04
C PHE A 407 -0.14 6.08 12.10
N THR A 408 0.31 7.00 11.22
CA THR A 408 1.71 7.45 11.16
C THR A 408 2.19 8.06 12.48
N GLY A 409 1.51 9.08 13.00
CA GLY A 409 1.86 9.70 14.28
C GLY A 409 1.74 8.73 15.44
N THR A 410 0.66 7.96 15.45
CA THR A 410 0.38 6.95 16.48
C THR A 410 1.49 5.91 16.58
N ILE A 411 1.93 5.34 15.45
CA ILE A 411 2.97 4.30 15.43
C ILE A 411 4.34 4.89 15.77
N LEU A 412 4.68 6.05 15.22
CA LEU A 412 5.95 6.71 15.48
C LEU A 412 6.17 6.94 16.98
N TRP A 413 5.22 7.54 17.66
CA TRP A 413 5.29 7.75 19.10
C TRP A 413 5.24 6.45 19.90
N SER A 414 4.44 5.48 19.49
CA SER A 414 4.34 4.18 20.18
C SER A 414 5.65 3.41 20.15
N VAL A 415 6.44 3.57 19.10
CA VAL A 415 7.75 2.90 18.94
C VAL A 415 8.83 3.54 19.84
N TYR A 416 8.81 4.86 19.99
CA TYR A 416 9.93 5.57 20.62
C TYR A 416 9.63 6.16 21.98
N TRP A 417 8.41 6.59 22.23
CA TRP A 417 8.13 7.38 23.41
C TRP A 417 7.52 6.57 24.55
N LYS A 418 8.32 6.34 25.59
CA LYS A 418 7.94 5.54 26.75
C LYS A 418 6.76 6.13 27.54
N ARG A 419 6.61 7.48 27.55
CA ARG A 419 5.53 8.21 28.24
C ARG A 419 4.19 8.12 27.51
N GLY A 420 4.16 7.62 26.28
CA GLY A 420 2.93 7.48 25.50
C GLY A 420 1.84 6.67 26.23
N THR A 421 0.60 7.15 26.17
CA THR A 421 -0.57 6.58 26.86
C THR A 421 -1.63 6.07 25.91
N LYS A 422 -2.60 5.32 26.41
CA LYS A 422 -3.75 4.84 25.63
C LYS A 422 -4.62 5.99 25.11
N GLU A 423 -4.77 7.06 25.89
CA GLU A 423 -5.49 8.27 25.53
C GLU A 423 -4.77 8.99 24.36
N GLY A 424 -3.45 9.16 24.46
CA GLY A 424 -2.63 9.72 23.39
C GLY A 424 -2.75 8.95 22.10
N CYS A 425 -2.73 7.63 22.18
CA CYS A 425 -2.91 6.74 21.03
C CYS A 425 -4.29 6.93 20.35
N LEU A 426 -5.39 6.94 21.14
CA LEU A 426 -6.75 7.12 20.62
C LEU A 426 -6.96 8.50 20.02
N VAL A 427 -6.54 9.55 20.73
CA VAL A 427 -6.68 10.95 20.26
C VAL A 427 -5.92 11.16 18.96
N SER A 428 -4.70 10.64 18.86
CA SER A 428 -3.88 10.73 17.66
C SER A 428 -4.57 10.08 16.44
N MET A 429 -5.08 8.86 16.61
CA MET A 429 -5.80 8.16 15.52
C MET A 429 -7.04 8.93 15.06
N ILE A 430 -7.87 9.37 16.02
CA ILE A 430 -9.14 10.05 15.70
C ILE A 430 -8.89 11.44 15.13
N SER A 431 -7.97 12.21 15.69
CA SER A 431 -7.68 13.56 15.21
C SER A 431 -7.05 13.53 13.81
N GLY A 432 -6.19 12.56 13.51
CA GLY A 432 -5.60 12.39 12.19
C GLY A 432 -6.66 12.16 11.11
N ILE A 433 -7.59 11.21 11.35
CA ILE A 433 -8.67 10.92 10.39
C ILE A 433 -9.65 12.09 10.25
N VAL A 434 -10.08 12.67 11.37
CA VAL A 434 -11.03 13.81 11.36
C VAL A 434 -10.45 14.98 10.60
N THR A 435 -9.19 15.34 10.88
CA THR A 435 -8.51 16.43 10.17
C THR A 435 -8.41 16.16 8.67
N THR A 436 -8.04 14.95 8.27
CA THR A 436 -7.96 14.59 6.84
C THR A 436 -9.31 14.71 6.14
N LEU A 437 -10.38 14.20 6.76
CA LEU A 437 -11.73 14.26 6.18
C LEU A 437 -12.28 15.70 6.13
N VAL A 438 -12.11 16.47 7.20
CA VAL A 438 -12.52 17.88 7.23
C VAL A 438 -11.78 18.68 6.16
N TRP A 439 -10.46 18.47 6.03
CA TRP A 439 -9.65 19.15 5.02
C TRP A 439 -10.09 18.84 3.60
N TYR A 440 -10.49 17.60 3.36
CA TYR A 440 -11.05 17.18 2.09
C TYR A 440 -12.41 17.87 1.81
N ILE A 441 -13.30 17.93 2.80
CA ILE A 441 -14.64 18.53 2.68
C ILE A 441 -14.56 20.04 2.39
N ILE A 442 -13.61 20.76 3.01
CA ILE A 442 -13.43 22.21 2.77
C ILE A 442 -12.69 22.52 1.46
N GLY A 443 -12.45 21.53 0.58
CA GLY A 443 -11.91 21.72 -0.76
C GLY A 443 -10.39 21.84 -0.85
N GLN A 444 -9.63 21.32 0.11
CA GLN A 444 -8.16 21.25 0.08
C GLN A 444 -7.49 22.59 -0.19
N PRO A 445 -7.66 23.62 0.65
CA PRO A 445 -7.40 25.01 0.32
C PRO A 445 -5.96 25.33 -0.12
N PHE A 446 -4.94 24.59 0.37
CA PHE A 446 -3.55 24.90 0.03
C PHE A 446 -2.59 23.69 0.01
N CYS A 447 -2.99 22.51 0.50
CA CYS A 447 -2.18 21.30 0.46
C CYS A 447 -3.04 20.04 0.46
N HIS A 448 -2.44 18.89 0.12
CA HIS A 448 -3.14 17.61 0.15
C HIS A 448 -3.62 17.24 1.57
N PRO A 449 -4.85 16.72 1.77
CA PRO A 449 -5.47 16.44 3.08
C PRO A 449 -4.65 15.56 4.02
N TYR A 450 -3.83 14.68 3.48
CA TYR A 450 -2.94 13.81 4.24
C TYR A 450 -1.96 14.60 5.13
N LEU A 451 -1.38 15.69 4.61
CA LEU A 451 -0.34 16.43 5.34
C LEU A 451 -0.85 17.03 6.65
N PRO A 452 -1.92 17.83 6.69
CA PRO A 452 -2.47 18.31 7.95
C PRO A 452 -2.95 17.17 8.87
N GLY A 453 -3.51 16.10 8.33
CA GLY A 453 -3.92 14.93 9.12
C GLY A 453 -2.76 14.28 9.87
N VAL A 454 -1.64 14.03 9.20
CA VAL A 454 -0.41 13.48 9.81
C VAL A 454 0.17 14.44 10.83
N VAL A 455 0.29 15.74 10.50
CA VAL A 455 0.82 16.74 11.42
C VAL A 455 0.00 16.81 12.71
N VAL A 456 -1.33 16.88 12.59
CA VAL A 456 -2.22 16.88 13.75
C VAL A 456 -2.10 15.59 14.55
N SER A 457 -2.05 14.43 13.92
CA SER A 457 -1.83 13.13 14.56
C SER A 457 -0.52 13.09 15.37
N ILE A 458 0.58 13.62 14.80
CA ILE A 458 1.88 13.68 15.47
C ILE A 458 1.85 14.62 16.68
N ILE A 459 1.16 15.75 16.60
CA ILE A 459 1.11 16.78 17.65
C ILE A 459 0.15 16.37 18.78
N THR A 460 -1.02 15.82 18.44
CA THR A 460 -2.05 15.49 19.44
C THR A 460 -1.69 14.29 20.29
N PHE A 461 -0.88 13.37 19.80
CA PHE A 461 -0.40 12.23 20.58
C PHE A 461 0.33 12.65 21.86
N PRO A 462 1.42 13.45 21.80
CA PRO A 462 2.13 13.87 23.01
C PRO A 462 1.27 14.77 23.90
N ILE A 463 0.47 15.67 23.34
CA ILE A 463 -0.40 16.54 24.14
C ILE A 463 -1.36 15.70 24.99
N ALA A 464 -2.13 14.82 24.36
CA ALA A 464 -3.09 13.97 25.06
C ALA A 464 -2.39 13.00 26.05
N SER A 465 -1.20 12.50 25.70
CA SER A 465 -0.43 11.66 26.62
C SER A 465 0.08 12.43 27.84
N LEU A 466 0.47 13.69 27.70
CA LEU A 466 0.94 14.51 28.83
C LEU A 466 -0.20 14.90 29.76
N LEU A 467 -1.41 15.09 29.20
CA LEU A 467 -2.63 15.43 29.96
C LEU A 467 -3.31 14.21 30.62
N SER A 468 -2.85 13.01 30.31
CA SER A 468 -3.42 11.76 30.86
C SER A 468 -2.50 11.11 31.91
N PRO A 469 -3.00 10.17 32.73
CA PRO A 469 -2.19 9.43 33.71
C PRO A 469 -0.98 8.75 33.06
N LYS A 470 0.09 8.57 33.84
CA LYS A 470 1.29 7.85 33.35
C LYS A 470 0.92 6.41 32.93
N PRO A 471 1.56 5.86 31.88
CA PRO A 471 1.33 4.48 31.47
C PRO A 471 1.84 3.52 32.55
N ASP A 472 1.27 2.30 32.59
CA ASP A 472 1.73 1.23 33.47
C ASP A 472 3.21 0.91 33.20
N PRO A 473 4.10 1.03 34.22
CA PRO A 473 5.52 0.73 34.09
C PRO A 473 5.81 -0.70 33.61
N ALA A 474 4.99 -1.68 33.98
CA ALA A 474 5.15 -3.07 33.58
C ALA A 474 4.93 -3.25 32.06
N LEU A 475 3.90 -2.61 31.50
CA LEU A 475 3.65 -2.61 30.06
C LEU A 475 4.77 -1.90 29.28
N VAL A 476 5.25 -0.78 29.80
CA VAL A 476 6.39 -0.05 29.21
C VAL A 476 7.65 -0.92 29.25
N ALA A 477 7.98 -1.53 30.38
CA ALA A 477 9.13 -2.40 30.51
C ALA A 477 9.08 -3.58 29.54
N LYS A 478 7.94 -4.25 29.42
CA LYS A 478 7.72 -5.35 28.48
C LYS A 478 7.91 -4.90 27.03
N ALA A 479 7.28 -3.81 26.64
CA ALA A 479 7.33 -3.31 25.25
C ALA A 479 8.75 -2.90 24.84
N PHE A 480 9.45 -2.12 25.69
CA PHE A 480 10.80 -1.63 25.41
C PHE A 480 11.91 -2.60 25.79
N GLY A 481 11.61 -3.72 26.45
CA GLY A 481 12.58 -4.72 26.91
C GLY A 481 13.50 -4.16 28.01
N LEU A 482 12.95 -3.36 28.88
CA LEU A 482 13.64 -2.86 30.06
C LEU A 482 13.62 -3.95 31.15
N LYS A 483 14.69 -4.06 31.93
CA LYS A 483 14.65 -4.87 33.13
C LYS A 483 13.57 -4.27 34.07
N PRO A 484 12.72 -5.08 34.71
CA PRO A 484 11.86 -4.55 35.76
C PRO A 484 12.77 -3.82 36.75
N SER A 485 12.56 -2.52 36.91
CA SER A 485 13.20 -1.83 38.02
C SER A 485 12.64 -2.47 39.29
N LEU A 486 13.53 -3.04 40.09
CA LEU A 486 13.27 -3.40 41.51
C LEU A 486 13.12 -2.07 42.23
N GLU A 487 12.10 -1.27 41.91
CA GLU A 487 11.71 -0.17 42.80
C GLU A 487 10.87 -0.78 43.92
N LYS A 488 11.56 -0.86 45.07
CA LYS A 488 10.94 -1.01 46.36
C LYS A 488 10.07 0.22 46.67
#